data_bb5eb7072a1eedf1cda6332570fc041b
#
_entry.id   bb5eb7072a1eedf1cda6332570fc041b
#
_cell.length_a   1.000
_cell.length_b   1.000
_cell.length_c   1.000
_cell.angle_alpha   90.00
_cell.angle_beta   90.00
_cell.angle_gamma   90.00
#
_symmetry.space_group_name_H-M   'P 1'
#
loop_
_entity.id
_entity.type
_entity.pdbx_description
1 polymer ?
#
loop_
_entity_poly.entity_id
_entity_poly.type
_entity_poly.pdbx_seq_one_letter_code
_entity_poly.pdbx_strand_id
1 'polypeptide(L)'
;MKQAPSLSPDLLAAMQRAAMPDFARWQRMVYATGGCAQPVRLHGERFTLDSRTGEVLDVYRTADEPTGFLLTACGNRRASRCPACSAVYKDDTYHLIISGLRGGKGVPEEVSGHPRVFATFTAPSFGAVHTHREQGGKTLPCRPRRDRPICEHGRPEGCGLRHDRDDSQVGQPLCVDCYDYIGAVLWNAHAGALWREFTKSMPSTLARMLGVTRTELRRTVRLSYAKVAEYQARGLVHFHAVIRLDGPDGPSDRPPDRFTVELLDQAIRQTAGRISVDLADGPQDGRAGGPLVAVRWGDQLDVRPVYVSADLDGMSDQRVAAYVAKYATKGAESAGTVDRPIRQPWEIARLKVSEHARRMIYTCFSLADLPPYRELLLRQWAHMLGYRGHFSTKSRHYSITLGELRQARADYRAEQARLLLGLPAPDPDTTHTISEWRYAGSGLRNGEPFWAKLARQRIATAREIARRREDNAA
;
A
#
# COMPACT_ATOMS: atom_id res chain seq x y z
N MET A 1 -10.96 -13.28 -52.40
CA MET A 1 -11.86 -12.55 -51.46
C MET A 1 -11.19 -12.52 -50.07
N LYS A 2 -10.71 -11.37 -49.64
CA LYS A 2 -10.24 -11.20 -48.23
C LYS A 2 -11.46 -11.25 -47.34
N GLN A 3 -11.53 -12.23 -46.41
CA GLN A 3 -12.56 -12.27 -45.38
C GLN A 3 -12.54 -10.94 -44.62
N ALA A 4 -13.69 -10.28 -44.51
CA ALA A 4 -13.85 -9.11 -43.67
C ALA A 4 -13.47 -9.48 -42.24
N PRO A 5 -12.71 -8.64 -41.50
CA PRO A 5 -12.33 -8.92 -40.12
C PRO A 5 -13.60 -9.09 -39.29
N SER A 6 -13.78 -10.25 -38.66
CA SER A 6 -14.89 -10.50 -37.76
C SER A 6 -14.74 -9.59 -36.50
N LEU A 7 -15.77 -8.81 -36.24
CA LEU A 7 -15.80 -7.95 -35.02
C LEU A 7 -15.73 -8.84 -33.76
N SER A 8 -14.98 -8.39 -32.73
CA SER A 8 -14.93 -9.13 -31.51
C SER A 8 -16.31 -9.16 -30.80
N PRO A 9 -16.64 -10.22 -30.05
CA PRO A 9 -17.91 -10.31 -29.31
C PRO A 9 -18.17 -9.10 -28.42
N ASP A 10 -17.15 -8.57 -27.74
CA ASP A 10 -17.26 -7.38 -26.90
C ASP A 10 -17.63 -6.11 -27.68
N LEU A 11 -17.08 -5.97 -28.90
CA LEU A 11 -17.39 -4.82 -29.76
C LEU A 11 -18.82 -4.92 -30.30
N LEU A 12 -19.26 -6.11 -30.70
CA LEU A 12 -20.64 -6.33 -31.14
C LEU A 12 -21.64 -6.02 -30.00
N ALA A 13 -21.38 -6.49 -28.78
CA ALA A 13 -22.21 -6.19 -27.63
C ALA A 13 -22.22 -4.68 -27.29
N ALA A 14 -21.06 -4.01 -27.46
CA ALA A 14 -20.95 -2.56 -27.25
C ALA A 14 -21.76 -1.77 -28.29
N MET A 15 -21.75 -2.19 -29.57
CA MET A 15 -22.56 -1.59 -30.65
C MET A 15 -24.06 -1.82 -30.44
N GLN A 16 -24.45 -3.03 -30.05
CA GLN A 16 -25.86 -3.35 -29.73
C GLN A 16 -26.36 -2.47 -28.59
N ARG A 17 -25.54 -2.29 -27.52
CA ARG A 17 -25.88 -1.43 -26.39
C ARG A 17 -25.97 0.04 -26.80
N ALA A 18 -25.10 0.52 -27.69
CA ALA A 18 -25.14 1.88 -28.20
C ALA A 18 -26.40 2.23 -29.01
N ALA A 19 -27.07 1.22 -29.57
CA ALA A 19 -28.34 1.41 -30.29
C ALA A 19 -29.59 1.46 -29.39
N MET A 20 -29.43 1.24 -28.06
CA MET A 20 -30.58 1.24 -27.15
C MET A 20 -30.99 2.65 -26.74
N PRO A 21 -32.28 2.94 -26.55
CA PRO A 21 -32.77 4.29 -26.18
C PRO A 21 -32.18 4.84 -24.89
N ASP A 22 -31.86 3.98 -23.92
CA ASP A 22 -31.32 4.33 -22.61
C ASP A 22 -29.78 4.39 -22.58
N PHE A 23 -29.14 4.32 -23.75
CA PHE A 23 -27.66 4.22 -23.87
C PHE A 23 -26.92 5.34 -23.13
N ALA A 24 -27.36 6.58 -23.25
CA ALA A 24 -26.69 7.72 -22.63
C ALA A 24 -26.67 7.61 -21.09
N ARG A 25 -27.75 7.13 -20.48
CA ARG A 25 -27.85 6.91 -19.02
C ARG A 25 -26.96 5.75 -18.60
N TRP A 26 -27.00 4.65 -19.35
CA TRP A 26 -26.17 3.47 -19.12
C TRP A 26 -24.68 3.80 -19.28
N GLN A 27 -24.31 4.53 -20.33
CA GLN A 27 -22.91 4.95 -20.54
C GLN A 27 -22.37 5.80 -19.38
N ARG A 28 -23.18 6.76 -18.89
CA ARG A 28 -22.80 7.54 -17.69
C ARG A 28 -22.55 6.66 -16.48
N MET A 29 -23.40 5.65 -16.25
CA MET A 29 -23.25 4.70 -15.14
C MET A 29 -21.94 3.90 -15.25
N VAL A 30 -21.58 3.41 -16.45
CA VAL A 30 -20.30 2.71 -16.68
C VAL A 30 -19.12 3.67 -16.47
N TYR A 31 -19.21 4.89 -17.00
CA TYR A 31 -18.15 5.89 -16.87
C TYR A 31 -17.95 6.37 -15.44
N ALA A 32 -19.00 6.43 -14.63
CA ALA A 32 -18.92 6.78 -13.22
C ALA A 32 -18.04 5.82 -12.40
N THR A 33 -17.85 4.58 -12.87
CA THR A 33 -16.91 3.64 -12.26
C THR A 33 -15.44 4.00 -12.48
N GLY A 34 -15.13 5.03 -13.29
CA GLY A 34 -13.77 5.44 -13.62
C GLY A 34 -13.00 4.40 -14.45
N GLY A 35 -13.69 3.54 -15.19
CA GLY A 35 -13.10 2.44 -15.96
C GLY A 35 -12.64 1.27 -15.10
N CYS A 36 -13.26 1.05 -13.95
CA CYS A 36 -13.02 -0.09 -13.08
C CYS A 36 -13.12 -1.41 -13.82
N ALA A 37 -12.14 -2.31 -13.61
CA ALA A 37 -12.11 -3.64 -14.24
C ALA A 37 -13.06 -4.64 -13.58
N GLN A 38 -13.45 -4.40 -12.31
CA GLN A 38 -14.27 -5.30 -11.50
C GLN A 38 -15.32 -4.49 -10.72
N PRO A 39 -16.22 -3.72 -11.38
CA PRO A 39 -17.21 -2.92 -10.68
C PRO A 39 -18.12 -3.82 -9.84
N VAL A 40 -18.51 -3.31 -8.67
CA VAL A 40 -19.49 -3.95 -7.79
C VAL A 40 -20.88 -3.51 -8.24
N ARG A 41 -21.81 -4.47 -8.31
CA ARG A 41 -23.21 -4.26 -8.57
C ARG A 41 -23.98 -4.25 -7.27
N LEU A 42 -24.73 -3.19 -7.06
CA LEU A 42 -25.60 -3.04 -5.89
C LEU A 42 -27.05 -2.96 -6.36
N HIS A 43 -27.93 -3.61 -5.62
CA HIS A 43 -29.38 -3.48 -5.75
C HIS A 43 -29.93 -2.83 -4.49
N GLY A 44 -30.84 -1.87 -4.62
CA GLY A 44 -31.43 -1.20 -3.45
C GLY A 44 -31.92 0.19 -3.75
N GLU A 45 -32.14 0.95 -2.67
CA GLU A 45 -32.78 2.25 -2.68
C GLU A 45 -32.05 3.22 -1.73
N ARG A 46 -32.19 4.53 -2.02
CA ARG A 46 -31.77 5.63 -1.18
C ARG A 46 -32.87 6.67 -1.10
N PHE A 47 -33.17 7.11 0.09
CA PHE A 47 -34.12 8.19 0.37
C PHE A 47 -33.39 9.36 1.02
N THR A 48 -33.66 10.55 0.56
CA THR A 48 -33.23 11.79 1.22
C THR A 48 -34.48 12.43 1.84
N LEU A 49 -34.45 12.64 3.14
CA LEU A 49 -35.57 13.15 3.92
C LEU A 49 -35.23 14.51 4.52
N ASP A 50 -36.23 15.37 4.66
CA ASP A 50 -36.15 16.51 5.57
C ASP A 50 -36.19 15.98 7.02
N SER A 51 -35.18 16.29 7.82
CA SER A 51 -35.05 15.77 9.18
C SER A 51 -36.06 16.36 10.18
N ARG A 52 -36.71 17.48 9.84
CA ARG A 52 -37.71 18.18 10.70
C ARG A 52 -39.12 17.71 10.38
N THR A 53 -39.43 17.53 9.10
CA THR A 53 -40.79 17.17 8.65
C THR A 53 -40.96 15.71 8.34
N GLY A 54 -39.87 14.98 8.10
CA GLY A 54 -39.90 13.58 7.60
C GLY A 54 -40.31 13.49 6.12
N GLU A 55 -40.45 14.61 5.43
CA GLU A 55 -40.79 14.65 4.01
C GLU A 55 -39.69 14.02 3.15
N VAL A 56 -40.07 13.24 2.14
CA VAL A 56 -39.16 12.62 1.18
C VAL A 56 -38.80 13.65 0.10
N LEU A 57 -37.56 14.13 0.12
CA LEU A 57 -37.03 15.12 -0.81
C LEU A 57 -36.50 14.51 -2.11
N ASP A 58 -35.90 13.31 -2.03
CA ASP A 58 -35.34 12.59 -3.18
C ASP A 58 -35.41 11.09 -2.97
N VAL A 59 -35.68 10.35 -4.05
CA VAL A 59 -35.69 8.89 -4.07
C VAL A 59 -34.86 8.40 -5.24
N TYR A 60 -33.86 7.56 -4.93
CA TYR A 60 -33.10 6.83 -5.93
C TYR A 60 -33.38 5.34 -5.79
N ARG A 61 -33.77 4.68 -6.89
CA ARG A 61 -33.98 3.22 -6.95
C ARG A 61 -33.15 2.62 -8.07
N THR A 62 -32.45 1.54 -7.77
CA THR A 62 -31.72 0.80 -8.81
C THR A 62 -32.62 0.17 -9.84
N ALA A 63 -33.89 -0.11 -9.53
CA ALA A 63 -34.89 -0.59 -10.47
C ALA A 63 -35.10 0.36 -11.66
N ASP A 64 -34.89 1.67 -11.45
CA ASP A 64 -35.03 2.70 -12.47
C ASP A 64 -33.75 2.83 -13.36
N GLU A 65 -32.66 2.14 -13.01
CA GLU A 65 -31.44 2.13 -13.79
C GLU A 65 -31.54 1.17 -14.99
N PRO A 66 -30.85 1.45 -16.11
CA PRO A 66 -30.89 0.66 -17.35
C PRO A 66 -30.58 -0.84 -17.17
N THR A 67 -29.87 -1.20 -16.10
CA THR A 67 -29.50 -2.60 -15.80
C THR A 67 -30.15 -3.14 -14.52
N GLY A 68 -30.98 -2.34 -13.85
CA GLY A 68 -31.57 -2.67 -12.55
C GLY A 68 -30.57 -2.63 -11.39
N PHE A 69 -29.34 -2.15 -11.61
CA PHE A 69 -28.26 -2.12 -10.63
C PHE A 69 -27.51 -0.80 -10.64
N LEU A 70 -27.03 -0.37 -9.47
CA LEU A 70 -25.99 0.65 -9.36
C LEU A 70 -24.63 0.00 -9.58
N LEU A 71 -23.81 0.57 -10.48
CA LEU A 71 -22.40 0.20 -10.63
C LEU A 71 -21.52 1.12 -9.80
N THR A 72 -20.69 0.54 -8.93
CA THR A 72 -19.70 1.27 -8.16
C THR A 72 -18.29 0.70 -8.38
N ALA A 73 -17.27 1.55 -8.28
CA ALA A 73 -15.88 1.13 -8.43
C ALA A 73 -15.50 0.15 -7.32
N CYS A 74 -14.71 -0.91 -7.62
CA CYS A 74 -14.31 -1.92 -6.65
C CYS A 74 -13.38 -1.41 -5.55
N GLY A 75 -12.74 -0.25 -5.74
CA GLY A 75 -11.82 0.34 -4.77
C GLY A 75 -10.53 -0.47 -4.53
N ASN A 76 -10.22 -1.47 -5.37
CA ASN A 76 -9.06 -2.33 -5.16
C ASN A 76 -7.76 -1.56 -5.36
N ARG A 77 -6.88 -1.56 -4.33
CA ARG A 77 -5.60 -0.86 -4.37
C ARG A 77 -4.56 -1.52 -5.27
N ARG A 78 -4.71 -2.80 -5.61
CA ARG A 78 -3.71 -3.57 -6.39
C ARG A 78 -3.90 -3.36 -7.88
N ALA A 79 -2.82 -2.94 -8.56
CA ALA A 79 -2.83 -2.72 -10.01
C ALA A 79 -3.07 -4.01 -10.79
N SER A 80 -2.60 -5.16 -10.28
CA SER A 80 -2.85 -6.49 -10.85
C SER A 80 -4.35 -6.85 -10.91
N ARG A 81 -5.16 -6.31 -10.01
CA ARG A 81 -6.61 -6.57 -9.94
C ARG A 81 -7.44 -5.52 -10.65
N CYS A 82 -7.14 -4.27 -10.44
CA CYS A 82 -7.86 -3.16 -11.06
C CYS A 82 -6.95 -1.95 -11.25
N PRO A 83 -6.33 -1.77 -12.42
CA PRO A 83 -5.44 -0.64 -12.68
C PRO A 83 -6.10 0.72 -12.43
N ALA A 84 -7.38 0.89 -12.79
CA ALA A 84 -8.11 2.14 -12.62
C ALA A 84 -8.29 2.52 -11.14
N CYS A 85 -8.79 1.59 -10.31
CA CYS A 85 -8.96 1.84 -8.88
C CYS A 85 -7.63 1.98 -8.14
N SER A 86 -6.60 1.22 -8.56
CA SER A 86 -5.24 1.34 -8.02
C SER A 86 -4.64 2.71 -8.31
N ALA A 87 -4.86 3.26 -9.51
CA ALA A 87 -4.40 4.61 -9.84
C ALA A 87 -5.05 5.68 -8.94
N VAL A 88 -6.37 5.58 -8.70
CA VAL A 88 -7.06 6.47 -7.75
C VAL A 88 -6.50 6.32 -6.33
N TYR A 89 -6.29 5.08 -5.88
CA TYR A 89 -5.72 4.82 -4.55
C TYR A 89 -4.30 5.39 -4.41
N LYS A 90 -3.49 5.29 -5.47
CA LYS A 90 -2.15 5.87 -5.52
C LYS A 90 -2.19 7.39 -5.38
N ASP A 91 -3.07 8.06 -6.15
CA ASP A 91 -3.24 9.51 -6.09
C ASP A 91 -3.76 9.96 -4.72
N ASP A 92 -4.76 9.24 -4.16
CA ASP A 92 -5.26 9.48 -2.80
C ASP A 92 -4.13 9.37 -1.77
N THR A 93 -3.30 8.31 -1.87
CA THR A 93 -2.17 8.10 -0.95
C THR A 93 -1.13 9.21 -1.10
N TYR A 94 -0.81 9.61 -2.33
CA TYR A 94 0.09 10.74 -2.58
C TYR A 94 -0.38 12.00 -1.85
N HIS A 95 -1.65 12.35 -2.00
CA HIS A 95 -2.23 13.54 -1.35
C HIS A 95 -2.23 13.43 0.18
N LEU A 96 -2.44 12.25 0.74
CA LEU A 96 -2.35 12.05 2.20
C LEU A 96 -0.93 12.21 2.72
N ILE A 97 0.07 11.75 1.98
CA ILE A 97 1.47 11.86 2.39
C ILE A 97 1.97 13.27 2.23
N ILE A 98 1.72 13.92 1.07
CA ILE A 98 2.20 15.27 0.81
C ILE A 98 1.56 16.30 1.74
N SER A 99 0.26 16.16 2.06
CA SER A 99 -0.39 17.07 3.02
C SER A 99 0.21 16.95 4.43
N GLY A 100 0.62 15.75 4.84
CA GLY A 100 1.37 15.56 6.09
C GLY A 100 2.80 16.09 6.06
N LEU A 101 3.33 16.47 4.90
CA LEU A 101 4.69 17.01 4.73
C LEU A 101 4.70 18.54 4.49
N ARG A 102 3.71 19.06 3.78
CA ARG A 102 3.63 20.47 3.37
C ARG A 102 2.45 21.24 3.96
N GLY A 103 1.48 20.53 4.49
CA GLY A 103 0.17 21.09 4.79
C GLY A 103 -0.82 20.94 3.61
N GLY A 104 -1.97 21.58 3.75
CA GLY A 104 -3.09 21.48 2.83
C GLY A 104 -4.05 20.33 3.14
N LYS A 105 -5.26 20.38 2.58
CA LYS A 105 -6.33 19.40 2.81
C LYS A 105 -6.64 19.17 4.31
N GLY A 106 -6.75 20.26 5.07
CA GLY A 106 -7.04 20.21 6.51
C GLY A 106 -5.82 19.98 7.41
N VAL A 107 -4.61 19.91 6.85
CA VAL A 107 -3.36 19.91 7.60
C VAL A 107 -2.74 21.31 7.52
N PRO A 108 -2.33 21.94 8.63
CA PRO A 108 -1.70 23.24 8.64
C PRO A 108 -0.37 23.27 7.86
N GLU A 109 -0.03 24.41 7.26
CA GLU A 109 1.20 24.54 6.46
C GLU A 109 2.47 24.57 7.33
N GLU A 110 2.33 24.92 8.60
CA GLU A 110 3.39 24.93 9.61
C GLU A 110 4.09 23.58 9.77
N VAL A 111 3.45 22.47 9.42
CA VAL A 111 4.06 21.13 9.44
C VAL A 111 5.31 21.05 8.55
N SER A 112 5.42 21.94 7.57
CA SER A 112 6.60 22.04 6.71
C SER A 112 7.89 22.43 7.45
N GLY A 113 7.76 23.07 8.61
CA GLY A 113 8.86 23.40 9.52
C GLY A 113 9.13 22.37 10.62
N HIS A 114 8.34 21.30 10.73
CA HIS A 114 8.52 20.29 11.77
C HIS A 114 9.66 19.31 11.46
N PRO A 115 10.41 18.83 12.46
CA PRO A 115 11.43 17.80 12.27
C PRO A 115 10.85 16.54 11.66
N ARG A 116 11.37 16.10 10.51
CA ARG A 116 10.84 14.94 9.78
C ARG A 116 11.92 14.21 9.00
N VAL A 117 11.77 12.90 8.94
CA VAL A 117 12.67 11.99 8.22
C VAL A 117 11.89 10.96 7.42
N PHE A 118 12.56 10.41 6.41
CA PHE A 118 12.15 9.21 5.70
C PHE A 118 13.06 8.07 6.14
N ALA A 119 12.47 7.03 6.74
CA ALA A 119 13.19 5.89 7.29
C ALA A 119 12.82 4.59 6.59
N THR A 120 13.83 3.74 6.30
CA THR A 120 13.64 2.40 5.72
C THR A 120 14.10 1.35 6.71
N PHE A 121 13.18 0.52 7.18
CA PHE A 121 13.41 -0.57 8.12
C PHE A 121 13.45 -1.89 7.35
N THR A 122 14.57 -2.60 7.43
CA THR A 122 14.83 -3.80 6.62
C THR A 122 14.90 -5.05 7.49
N ALA A 123 14.49 -6.18 6.92
CA ALA A 123 14.64 -7.50 7.52
C ALA A 123 16.11 -7.91 7.62
N PRO A 124 16.51 -8.71 8.62
CA PRO A 124 17.82 -9.31 8.67
C PRO A 124 18.08 -10.25 7.48
N SER A 125 19.28 -10.79 7.39
CA SER A 125 19.61 -11.83 6.42
C SER A 125 19.15 -13.20 6.93
N PHE A 126 18.49 -13.95 6.06
CA PHE A 126 18.12 -15.36 6.27
C PHE A 126 18.89 -16.28 5.34
N GLY A 127 19.93 -15.80 4.71
CA GLY A 127 20.77 -16.52 3.75
C GLY A 127 21.22 -15.64 2.61
N ALA A 128 22.21 -16.10 1.86
CA ALA A 128 22.74 -15.39 0.72
C ALA A 128 21.79 -15.48 -0.48
N VAL A 129 21.43 -14.33 -1.07
CA VAL A 129 20.57 -14.23 -2.26
C VAL A 129 21.27 -13.49 -3.40
N HIS A 130 20.84 -13.77 -4.64
CA HIS A 130 21.25 -12.98 -5.80
C HIS A 130 20.74 -11.53 -5.68
N THR A 131 21.59 -10.57 -6.03
CA THR A 131 21.29 -9.14 -5.92
C THR A 131 21.67 -8.39 -7.18
N HIS A 132 20.86 -7.42 -7.58
CA HIS A 132 21.32 -6.36 -8.49
C HIS A 132 22.21 -5.38 -7.71
N ARG A 133 23.40 -5.11 -8.24
CA ARG A 133 24.33 -4.12 -7.68
C ARG A 133 24.74 -3.14 -8.78
N GLU A 134 24.71 -1.87 -8.46
CA GLU A 134 25.06 -0.80 -9.39
C GLU A 134 25.91 0.25 -8.68
N GLN A 135 26.94 0.75 -9.36
CA GLN A 135 27.77 1.87 -8.90
C GLN A 135 28.18 2.72 -10.09
N GLY A 136 27.92 4.03 -10.03
CA GLY A 136 28.25 4.94 -11.12
C GLY A 136 27.63 4.57 -12.47
N GLY A 137 26.40 4.05 -12.49
CA GLY A 137 25.69 3.63 -13.69
C GLY A 137 26.17 2.29 -14.29
N LYS A 138 27.12 1.60 -13.64
CA LYS A 138 27.62 0.28 -14.08
C LYS A 138 27.13 -0.83 -13.18
N THR A 139 26.56 -1.88 -13.79
CA THR A 139 26.17 -3.10 -13.06
C THR A 139 27.42 -3.83 -12.58
N LEU A 140 27.47 -4.14 -11.29
CA LEU A 140 28.57 -4.85 -10.63
C LEU A 140 28.23 -6.34 -10.46
N PRO A 141 29.27 -7.21 -10.28
CA PRO A 141 29.05 -8.61 -9.93
C PRO A 141 28.21 -8.75 -8.65
N CYS A 142 27.30 -9.69 -8.65
CA CYS A 142 26.30 -9.91 -7.61
C CYS A 142 26.91 -10.12 -6.21
N ARG A 143 27.70 -11.18 -6.04
CA ARG A 143 28.41 -11.55 -4.79
C ARG A 143 29.78 -12.15 -5.10
N PRO A 144 30.74 -11.34 -5.56
CA PRO A 144 32.06 -11.89 -5.89
C PRO A 144 32.77 -12.37 -4.63
N ARG A 145 33.18 -13.63 -4.63
CA ARG A 145 34.00 -14.26 -3.59
C ARG A 145 35.29 -14.77 -4.23
N ARG A 146 36.44 -14.34 -3.73
CA ARG A 146 37.75 -14.74 -4.28
C ARG A 146 38.10 -16.18 -3.92
N ASP A 147 37.70 -16.61 -2.74
CA ASP A 147 37.90 -17.94 -2.16
C ASP A 147 36.97 -19.02 -2.72
N ARG A 148 35.95 -18.63 -3.52
CA ARG A 148 34.96 -19.51 -4.14
C ARG A 148 34.43 -20.62 -3.20
N PRO A 149 33.98 -20.29 -1.98
CA PRO A 149 33.54 -21.29 -1.05
C PRO A 149 32.30 -22.02 -1.57
N ILE A 150 32.20 -23.29 -1.20
CA ILE A 150 31.07 -24.17 -1.52
C ILE A 150 30.41 -24.54 -0.19
N CYS A 151 29.10 -24.41 -0.10
CA CYS A 151 28.36 -24.80 1.10
C CYS A 151 28.27 -26.34 1.21
N GLU A 152 27.79 -26.82 2.36
CA GLU A 152 27.59 -28.25 2.64
C GLU A 152 26.69 -28.98 1.63
N HIS A 153 25.83 -28.25 0.91
CA HIS A 153 24.95 -28.74 -0.16
C HIS A 153 25.60 -28.68 -1.56
N GLY A 154 26.92 -28.44 -1.66
CA GLY A 154 27.66 -28.43 -2.92
C GLY A 154 27.36 -27.19 -3.81
N ARG A 155 26.79 -26.13 -3.26
CA ARG A 155 26.47 -24.90 -4.01
C ARG A 155 27.48 -23.79 -3.71
N PRO A 156 27.84 -22.96 -4.72
CA PRO A 156 28.71 -21.79 -4.50
C PRO A 156 28.04 -20.79 -3.54
N GLU A 157 28.81 -20.29 -2.55
CA GLU A 157 28.37 -19.20 -1.67
C GLU A 157 28.56 -17.80 -2.26
N GLY A 158 29.12 -17.70 -3.46
CA GLY A 158 29.32 -16.49 -4.22
C GLY A 158 28.67 -16.54 -5.59
N CYS A 159 28.47 -15.36 -6.20
CA CYS A 159 28.02 -15.21 -7.57
C CYS A 159 28.81 -14.12 -8.28
N GLY A 160 29.50 -14.48 -9.37
CA GLY A 160 30.26 -13.55 -10.22
C GLY A 160 29.42 -12.91 -11.33
N LEU A 161 28.18 -13.32 -11.53
CA LEU A 161 27.31 -12.79 -12.58
C LEU A 161 26.84 -11.36 -12.26
N ARG A 162 26.55 -10.60 -13.29
CA ARG A 162 25.90 -9.29 -13.20
C ARG A 162 24.44 -9.44 -13.53
N HIS A 163 23.58 -9.17 -12.56
CA HIS A 163 22.13 -9.26 -12.72
C HIS A 163 21.55 -7.88 -12.98
N ASP A 164 20.68 -7.76 -13.98
CA ASP A 164 19.85 -6.58 -14.16
C ASP A 164 18.75 -6.51 -13.08
N ARG A 165 18.10 -5.35 -12.95
CA ARG A 165 17.07 -5.15 -11.90
C ARG A 165 15.86 -6.08 -12.02
N ASP A 166 15.53 -6.49 -13.23
CA ASP A 166 14.41 -7.34 -13.60
C ASP A 166 14.80 -8.80 -13.88
N ASP A 167 16.09 -9.14 -13.65
CA ASP A 167 16.54 -10.53 -13.75
C ASP A 167 15.79 -11.40 -12.72
N SER A 168 15.20 -12.48 -13.20
CA SER A 168 14.41 -13.42 -12.40
C SER A 168 15.18 -14.11 -11.27
N GLN A 169 16.51 -14.11 -11.32
CA GLN A 169 17.36 -14.64 -10.27
C GLN A 169 17.49 -13.68 -9.08
N VAL A 170 17.28 -12.38 -9.26
CA VAL A 170 17.37 -11.41 -8.18
C VAL A 170 16.38 -11.75 -7.06
N GLY A 171 16.90 -11.86 -5.84
CA GLY A 171 16.13 -12.29 -4.66
C GLY A 171 16.08 -13.80 -4.44
N GLN A 172 16.50 -14.63 -5.41
CA GLN A 172 16.59 -16.08 -5.21
C GLN A 172 17.82 -16.42 -4.34
N PRO A 173 17.73 -17.42 -3.43
CA PRO A 173 18.88 -17.88 -2.66
C PRO A 173 19.97 -18.46 -3.56
N LEU A 174 21.25 -18.25 -3.19
CA LEU A 174 22.38 -18.93 -3.83
C LEU A 174 22.30 -20.44 -3.58
N CYS A 175 21.88 -20.84 -2.37
CA CYS A 175 21.55 -22.21 -2.04
C CYS A 175 20.19 -22.22 -1.32
N VAL A 176 19.23 -22.92 -1.89
CA VAL A 176 17.87 -23.02 -1.33
C VAL A 176 17.83 -23.80 -0.01
N ASP A 177 18.80 -24.69 0.21
CA ASP A 177 18.85 -25.53 1.41
C ASP A 177 19.59 -24.86 2.57
N CYS A 178 20.47 -23.88 2.29
CA CYS A 178 21.09 -23.01 3.29
C CYS A 178 20.22 -21.85 3.74
N TYR A 179 19.10 -21.58 3.04
CA TYR A 179 18.25 -20.43 3.36
C TYR A 179 17.30 -20.78 4.52
N ASP A 180 17.27 -19.90 5.55
CA ASP A 180 16.37 -20.05 6.69
C ASP A 180 14.95 -19.58 6.33
N TYR A 181 14.14 -20.51 5.80
CA TYR A 181 12.74 -20.27 5.46
C TYR A 181 11.84 -20.08 6.67
N ILE A 182 12.14 -20.72 7.78
CA ILE A 182 11.38 -20.62 9.02
C ILE A 182 11.53 -19.20 9.57
N GLY A 183 12.76 -18.74 9.76
CA GLY A 183 13.05 -17.39 10.22
C GLY A 183 12.45 -16.31 9.29
N ALA A 184 12.55 -16.49 7.97
CA ALA A 184 12.01 -15.57 6.98
C ALA A 184 10.48 -15.42 7.08
N VAL A 185 9.75 -16.53 7.19
CA VAL A 185 8.28 -16.54 7.34
C VAL A 185 7.85 -15.96 8.68
N LEU A 186 8.51 -16.38 9.77
CA LEU A 186 8.22 -15.86 11.11
C LEU A 186 8.51 -14.35 11.21
N TRP A 187 9.60 -13.89 10.58
CA TRP A 187 9.88 -12.45 10.50
C TRP A 187 8.76 -11.69 9.77
N ASN A 188 8.33 -12.15 8.60
CA ASN A 188 7.20 -11.54 7.87
C ASN A 188 5.94 -11.49 8.74
N ALA A 189 5.61 -12.58 9.45
CA ALA A 189 4.44 -12.66 10.30
C ALA A 189 4.47 -11.65 11.46
N HIS A 190 5.66 -11.35 11.99
CA HIS A 190 5.86 -10.47 13.13
C HIS A 190 6.28 -9.05 12.77
N ALA A 191 6.55 -8.74 11.50
CA ALA A 191 6.99 -7.40 11.06
C ALA A 191 6.01 -6.29 11.50
N GLY A 192 4.69 -6.57 11.50
CA GLY A 192 3.67 -5.65 12.03
C GLY A 192 3.75 -5.44 13.55
N ALA A 193 4.10 -6.47 14.30
CA ALA A 193 4.32 -6.39 15.75
C ALA A 193 5.59 -5.59 16.07
N LEU A 194 6.70 -5.82 15.33
CA LEU A 194 7.92 -4.99 15.44
C LEU A 194 7.63 -3.51 15.22
N TRP A 195 6.85 -3.16 14.20
CA TRP A 195 6.47 -1.77 13.97
C TRP A 195 5.67 -1.18 15.13
N ARG A 196 4.76 -1.94 15.70
CA ARG A 196 3.97 -1.51 16.87
C ARG A 196 4.86 -1.28 18.08
N GLU A 197 5.80 -2.21 18.37
CA GLU A 197 6.75 -2.04 19.47
C GLU A 197 7.71 -0.86 19.23
N PHE A 198 8.12 -0.63 17.97
CA PHE A 198 8.91 0.55 17.60
C PHE A 198 8.16 1.84 17.94
N THR A 199 6.93 2.02 17.44
CA THR A 199 6.15 3.25 17.68
C THR A 199 5.79 3.46 19.15
N LYS A 200 5.58 2.39 19.91
CA LYS A 200 5.32 2.40 21.35
C LYS A 200 6.57 2.79 22.16
N SER A 201 7.75 2.36 21.72
CA SER A 201 9.03 2.56 22.43
C SER A 201 9.69 3.90 22.11
N MET A 202 9.43 4.49 20.94
CA MET A 202 10.00 5.77 20.51
C MET A 202 9.86 6.89 21.55
N PRO A 203 8.68 7.15 22.17
CA PRO A 203 8.56 8.18 23.19
C PRO A 203 9.44 7.93 24.41
N SER A 204 9.61 6.67 24.82
CA SER A 204 10.49 6.33 25.96
C SER A 204 11.97 6.55 25.62
N THR A 205 12.39 6.29 24.39
CA THR A 205 13.74 6.57 23.92
C THR A 205 14.01 8.08 23.89
N LEU A 206 13.09 8.87 23.31
CA LEU A 206 13.21 10.34 23.29
C LEU A 206 13.25 10.92 24.71
N ALA A 207 12.39 10.46 25.62
CA ALA A 207 12.37 10.92 27.01
C ALA A 207 13.71 10.67 27.70
N ARG A 208 14.28 9.48 27.55
CA ARG A 208 15.58 9.12 28.11
C ARG A 208 16.72 9.95 27.52
N MET A 209 16.73 10.18 26.21
CA MET A 209 17.76 11.01 25.56
C MET A 209 17.75 12.47 26.02
N LEU A 210 16.56 12.97 26.37
CA LEU A 210 16.37 14.34 26.85
C LEU A 210 16.43 14.47 28.38
N GLY A 211 16.59 13.38 29.12
CA GLY A 211 16.59 13.40 30.60
C GLY A 211 15.26 13.79 31.23
N VAL A 212 14.13 13.56 30.52
CA VAL A 212 12.78 13.89 31.01
C VAL A 212 11.92 12.63 31.18
N THR A 213 10.83 12.76 31.95
CA THR A 213 9.87 11.68 32.09
C THR A 213 9.03 11.52 30.82
N ARG A 214 8.45 10.34 30.63
CA ARG A 214 7.53 10.09 29.49
C ARG A 214 6.27 10.96 29.56
N THR A 215 5.84 11.33 30.75
CA THR A 215 4.70 12.22 30.96
C THR A 215 5.02 13.64 30.52
N GLU A 216 6.17 14.17 30.90
CA GLU A 216 6.65 15.47 30.44
C GLU A 216 6.85 15.51 28.93
N LEU A 217 7.45 14.45 28.35
CA LEU A 217 7.60 14.37 26.89
C LEU A 217 6.25 14.46 26.16
N ARG A 218 5.21 13.77 26.64
CA ARG A 218 3.87 13.80 26.03
C ARG A 218 3.20 15.16 26.04
N ARG A 219 3.61 16.03 26.98
CA ARG A 219 3.13 17.41 27.07
C ARG A 219 3.89 18.38 26.16
N THR A 220 4.95 17.90 25.51
CA THR A 220 5.82 18.74 24.67
C THR A 220 5.92 18.29 23.24
N VAL A 221 5.76 16.98 22.97
CA VAL A 221 5.95 16.43 21.62
C VAL A 221 5.10 15.20 21.38
N ARG A 222 4.71 15.00 20.14
CA ARG A 222 3.97 13.85 19.63
C ARG A 222 4.65 13.27 18.40
N LEU A 223 4.69 11.94 18.30
CA LEU A 223 5.17 11.23 17.12
C LEU A 223 4.03 11.07 16.12
N SER A 224 4.21 11.60 14.92
CA SER A 224 3.35 11.38 13.76
C SER A 224 4.08 10.60 12.68
N TYR A 225 3.39 9.66 12.02
CA TYR A 225 4.01 8.86 10.97
C TYR A 225 3.02 8.43 9.88
N ALA A 226 3.58 8.14 8.72
CA ALA A 226 2.91 7.39 7.66
C ALA A 226 3.87 6.30 7.16
N LYS A 227 3.43 5.04 7.15
CA LYS A 227 4.23 3.87 6.81
C LYS A 227 3.62 3.10 5.65
N VAL A 228 4.47 2.63 4.74
CA VAL A 228 4.12 1.66 3.70
C VAL A 228 5.00 0.43 3.80
N ALA A 229 4.40 -0.75 3.56
CA ALA A 229 5.12 -2.00 3.43
C ALA A 229 5.43 -2.27 1.95
N GLU A 230 6.64 -2.75 1.68
CA GLU A 230 7.08 -3.20 0.36
C GLU A 230 7.73 -4.58 0.48
N TYR A 231 7.51 -5.46 -0.51
CA TYR A 231 8.27 -6.70 -0.61
C TYR A 231 9.58 -6.48 -1.35
N GLN A 232 10.67 -6.90 -0.75
CA GLN A 232 11.93 -7.09 -1.44
C GLN A 232 11.84 -8.32 -2.36
N ALA A 233 12.67 -8.36 -3.39
CA ALA A 233 12.71 -9.50 -4.33
C ALA A 233 12.91 -10.86 -3.63
N ARG A 234 13.56 -10.88 -2.46
CA ARG A 234 13.74 -12.07 -1.60
C ARG A 234 12.52 -12.45 -0.77
N GLY A 235 11.33 -11.89 -1.05
CA GLY A 235 10.09 -12.25 -0.37
C GLY A 235 9.92 -11.71 1.05
N LEU A 236 10.81 -10.84 1.52
CA LEU A 236 10.74 -10.22 2.84
C LEU A 236 10.16 -8.81 2.75
N VAL A 237 9.30 -8.49 3.69
CA VAL A 237 8.73 -7.14 3.81
C VAL A 237 9.77 -6.19 4.39
N HIS A 238 9.87 -4.99 3.87
CA HIS A 238 10.49 -3.86 4.55
C HIS A 238 9.51 -2.69 4.65
N PHE A 239 9.75 -1.80 5.61
CA PHE A 239 8.89 -0.65 5.82
C PHE A 239 9.59 0.63 5.42
N HIS A 240 8.90 1.44 4.65
CA HIS A 240 9.24 2.84 4.42
C HIS A 240 8.30 3.70 5.23
N ALA A 241 8.83 4.60 6.03
CA ALA A 241 8.04 5.44 6.90
C ALA A 241 8.50 6.90 6.84
N VAL A 242 7.55 7.80 6.65
CA VAL A 242 7.73 9.20 7.02
C VAL A 242 7.45 9.31 8.50
N ILE A 243 8.37 9.86 9.26
CA ILE A 243 8.25 10.06 10.70
C ILE A 243 8.48 11.55 10.98
N ARG A 244 7.56 12.18 11.72
CA ARG A 244 7.57 13.60 12.06
C ARG A 244 7.31 13.80 13.54
N LEU A 245 7.92 14.82 14.12
CA LEU A 245 7.62 15.28 15.47
C LEU A 245 6.72 16.51 15.40
N ASP A 246 5.58 16.47 16.06
CA ASP A 246 4.64 17.58 16.23
C ASP A 246 4.63 18.00 17.70
N GLY A 247 4.14 19.20 18.02
CA GLY A 247 3.82 19.55 19.39
C GLY A 247 2.66 18.72 19.96
N PRO A 248 2.27 18.90 21.22
CA PRO A 248 1.29 18.09 21.92
C PRO A 248 -0.10 18.11 21.26
N ASP A 249 -0.50 19.22 20.62
CA ASP A 249 -1.80 19.37 19.98
C ASP A 249 -1.81 18.86 18.52
N GLY A 250 -0.68 18.37 18.03
CA GLY A 250 -0.56 17.73 16.70
C GLY A 250 0.01 18.65 15.64
N PRO A 251 -0.47 18.56 14.36
CA PRO A 251 0.18 19.22 13.24
C PRO A 251 0.11 20.75 13.26
N SER A 252 -0.82 21.34 14.00
CA SER A 252 -0.94 22.80 14.19
C SER A 252 0.00 23.35 15.27
N ASP A 253 0.72 22.48 15.95
CA ASP A 253 1.56 22.85 17.06
C ASP A 253 3.01 22.44 16.79
N ARG A 254 3.91 23.43 16.78
CA ARG A 254 5.32 23.21 16.53
C ARG A 254 6.03 22.64 17.77
N PRO A 255 6.81 21.57 17.64
CA PRO A 255 7.59 21.08 18.77
C PRO A 255 8.67 22.11 19.15
N PRO A 256 9.08 22.18 20.44
CA PRO A 256 10.19 23.04 20.87
C PRO A 256 11.48 22.79 20.07
N ASP A 257 12.33 23.80 19.91
CA ASP A 257 13.53 23.78 19.04
C ASP A 257 14.56 22.69 19.43
N ARG A 258 14.55 22.20 20.67
CA ARG A 258 15.39 21.06 21.10
C ARG A 258 15.05 19.73 20.38
N PHE A 259 13.89 19.64 19.76
CA PHE A 259 13.50 18.48 18.96
C PHE A 259 13.96 18.69 17.51
N THR A 260 15.18 18.25 17.22
CA THR A 260 15.82 18.42 15.89
C THR A 260 15.65 17.16 15.04
N VAL A 261 16.00 17.26 13.76
CA VAL A 261 16.03 16.13 12.83
C VAL A 261 17.09 15.10 13.26
N GLU A 262 18.24 15.56 13.79
CA GLU A 262 19.35 14.72 14.28
C GLU A 262 18.92 13.94 15.53
N LEU A 263 18.21 14.59 16.45
CA LEU A 263 17.64 13.91 17.63
C LEU A 263 16.64 12.82 17.20
N LEU A 264 15.80 13.13 16.21
CA LEU A 264 14.82 12.17 15.67
C LEU A 264 15.54 10.98 15.00
N ASP A 265 16.55 11.20 14.17
CA ASP A 265 17.37 10.14 13.54
C ASP A 265 18.01 9.25 14.61
N GLN A 266 18.69 9.84 15.59
CA GLN A 266 19.32 9.09 16.68
C GLN A 266 18.29 8.26 17.48
N ALA A 267 17.13 8.82 17.79
CA ALA A 267 16.08 8.14 18.52
C ALA A 267 15.52 6.95 17.72
N ILE A 268 15.35 7.10 16.40
CA ILE A 268 14.91 6.02 15.51
C ILE A 268 15.92 4.88 15.52
N ARG A 269 17.23 5.17 15.33
CA ARG A 269 18.29 4.16 15.33
C ARG A 269 18.39 3.43 16.66
N GLN A 270 18.40 4.16 17.78
CA GLN A 270 18.45 3.56 19.11
C GLN A 270 17.22 2.71 19.41
N THR A 271 16.03 3.15 19.02
CA THR A 271 14.80 2.38 19.24
C THR A 271 14.80 1.12 18.39
N ALA A 272 15.08 1.23 17.10
CA ALA A 272 15.10 0.08 16.18
C ALA A 272 16.11 -1.00 16.61
N GLY A 273 17.31 -0.60 17.07
CA GLY A 273 18.35 -1.52 17.51
C GLY A 273 18.04 -2.23 18.85
N ARG A 274 17.11 -1.71 19.64
CA ARG A 274 16.78 -2.28 20.96
C ARG A 274 15.56 -3.16 21.00
N ILE A 275 14.60 -2.91 20.11
CA ILE A 275 13.33 -3.64 20.16
C ILE A 275 13.47 -5.03 19.56
N SER A 276 12.74 -5.95 20.16
CA SER A 276 12.51 -7.30 19.65
C SER A 276 11.08 -7.72 19.94
N VAL A 277 10.63 -8.73 19.25
CA VAL A 277 9.40 -9.46 19.52
C VAL A 277 9.80 -10.91 19.77
N ASP A 278 9.61 -11.38 21.01
CA ASP A 278 9.92 -12.74 21.39
C ASP A 278 8.98 -13.71 20.68
N LEU A 279 9.53 -14.81 20.23
CA LEU A 279 8.79 -15.93 19.65
C LEU A 279 8.51 -16.93 20.77
N ALA A 280 7.28 -17.45 20.80
CA ALA A 280 6.98 -18.62 21.61
C ALA A 280 7.89 -19.77 21.17
N ASP A 281 8.25 -20.65 22.11
CA ASP A 281 9.20 -21.77 21.92
C ASP A 281 9.12 -22.40 20.53
N GLY A 282 10.10 -22.08 19.70
CA GLY A 282 10.17 -22.58 18.32
C GLY A 282 10.70 -24.00 18.26
N PRO A 283 10.54 -24.71 17.12
CA PRO A 283 11.11 -26.05 16.95
C PRO A 283 12.61 -26.00 17.14
N GLN A 284 13.10 -26.85 18.03
CA GLN A 284 14.52 -27.07 18.30
C GLN A 284 15.10 -28.08 17.31
N ASP A 285 15.06 -27.81 16.03
CA ASP A 285 15.75 -28.63 15.06
C ASP A 285 17.17 -28.09 14.92
N GLY A 286 18.11 -28.83 15.46
CA GLY A 286 19.56 -28.57 15.57
C GLY A 286 20.31 -28.25 14.28
N ARG A 287 19.79 -27.40 13.43
CA ARG A 287 20.48 -26.84 12.26
C ARG A 287 21.24 -25.58 12.63
N ALA A 288 22.38 -25.38 12.01
CA ALA A 288 23.31 -24.29 12.24
C ALA A 288 22.60 -22.91 12.26
N GLY A 289 22.41 -22.35 13.48
CA GLY A 289 21.75 -21.06 13.69
C GLY A 289 20.97 -20.96 15.00
N GLY A 290 20.65 -22.05 15.66
CA GLY A 290 19.81 -22.06 16.87
C GLY A 290 18.35 -21.63 16.62
N PRO A 291 17.41 -21.88 17.54
CA PRO A 291 16.03 -21.44 17.39
C PRO A 291 15.98 -19.92 17.35
N LEU A 292 15.21 -19.35 16.40
CA LEU A 292 14.94 -17.90 16.37
C LEU A 292 14.13 -17.56 17.62
N VAL A 293 14.81 -17.04 18.63
CA VAL A 293 14.21 -16.72 19.94
C VAL A 293 13.42 -15.41 19.89
N ALA A 294 13.82 -14.50 19.01
CA ALA A 294 13.17 -13.21 18.85
C ALA A 294 13.33 -12.64 17.44
N VAL A 295 12.34 -11.92 16.98
CA VAL A 295 12.37 -11.17 15.71
C VAL A 295 12.87 -9.76 15.97
N ARG A 296 13.81 -9.28 15.14
CA ARG A 296 14.43 -7.94 15.22
C ARG A 296 14.53 -7.31 13.85
N TRP A 297 14.70 -6.00 13.79
CA TRP A 297 15.12 -5.32 12.55
C TRP A 297 16.54 -5.74 12.18
N GLY A 298 16.82 -5.79 10.87
CA GLY A 298 18.18 -5.96 10.39
C GLY A 298 19.02 -4.68 10.54
N ASP A 299 20.34 -4.81 10.38
CA ASP A 299 21.30 -3.73 10.57
C ASP A 299 21.15 -2.61 9.51
N GLN A 300 20.53 -2.92 8.36
CA GLN A 300 20.28 -1.93 7.31
C GLN A 300 19.05 -1.07 7.66
N LEU A 301 19.33 0.03 8.35
CA LEU A 301 18.38 1.10 8.64
C LEU A 301 18.86 2.39 7.96
N ASP A 302 18.17 2.81 6.90
CA ASP A 302 18.40 4.08 6.22
C ASP A 302 17.45 5.15 6.76
N VAL A 303 17.98 6.27 7.25
CA VAL A 303 17.20 7.40 7.74
C VAL A 303 17.73 8.66 7.09
N ARG A 304 16.85 9.39 6.40
CA ARG A 304 17.20 10.60 5.64
C ARG A 304 16.29 11.76 6.02
N PRO A 305 16.83 12.96 6.20
CA PRO A 305 16.03 14.17 6.35
C PRO A 305 15.10 14.38 5.13
N VAL A 306 13.92 14.96 5.36
CA VAL A 306 12.99 15.34 4.29
C VAL A 306 12.85 16.85 4.25
N TYR A 307 13.12 17.46 3.09
CA TYR A 307 13.07 18.89 2.85
C TYR A 307 11.97 19.29 1.87
N VAL A 308 11.55 20.55 1.90
CA VAL A 308 10.54 21.10 1.00
C VAL A 308 11.05 21.29 -0.42
N SER A 309 12.36 21.55 -0.58
CA SER A 309 13.03 21.74 -1.89
C SER A 309 14.17 20.73 -2.13
N ALA A 310 14.55 20.57 -3.41
CA ALA A 310 15.53 19.58 -3.84
C ALA A 310 17.01 20.03 -3.68
N ASP A 311 17.27 21.22 -3.18
CA ASP A 311 18.60 21.85 -3.20
C ASP A 311 19.51 21.46 -2.02
N LEU A 312 19.04 20.59 -1.15
CA LEU A 312 19.78 20.12 0.03
C LEU A 312 20.03 18.61 -0.07
N ASP A 313 21.07 18.12 0.60
CA ASP A 313 21.53 16.72 0.65
C ASP A 313 20.49 15.74 1.28
N GLY A 314 19.22 15.89 0.94
CA GLY A 314 18.10 15.11 1.45
C GLY A 314 17.12 14.67 0.38
N MET A 315 16.03 14.02 0.81
CA MET A 315 14.92 13.68 -0.07
C MET A 315 13.88 14.80 -0.11
N SER A 316 13.46 15.22 -1.32
CA SER A 316 12.33 16.13 -1.41
C SER A 316 11.04 15.44 -0.98
N ASP A 317 10.16 16.21 -0.35
CA ASP A 317 8.84 15.75 0.11
C ASP A 317 7.97 15.18 -1.02
N GLN A 318 8.03 15.75 -2.24
CA GLN A 318 7.35 15.23 -3.42
C GLN A 318 7.86 13.85 -3.81
N ARG A 319 9.19 13.64 -3.79
CA ARG A 319 9.80 12.33 -4.09
C ARG A 319 9.41 11.30 -3.05
N VAL A 320 9.38 11.67 -1.77
CA VAL A 320 8.93 10.80 -0.67
C VAL A 320 7.47 10.44 -0.83
N ALA A 321 6.58 11.42 -1.08
CA ALA A 321 5.15 11.17 -1.27
C ALA A 321 4.88 10.27 -2.50
N ALA A 322 5.57 10.52 -3.62
CA ALA A 322 5.46 9.70 -4.82
C ALA A 322 5.97 8.27 -4.59
N TYR A 323 7.05 8.11 -3.84
CA TYR A 323 7.62 6.82 -3.48
C TYR A 323 6.65 6.01 -2.61
N VAL A 324 6.17 6.58 -1.51
CA VAL A 324 5.20 5.92 -0.60
C VAL A 324 3.92 5.54 -1.35
N ALA A 325 3.39 6.44 -2.18
CA ALA A 325 2.19 6.19 -2.98
C ALA A 325 2.37 5.06 -4.01
N LYS A 326 3.54 4.96 -4.64
CA LYS A 326 3.89 3.87 -5.58
C LYS A 326 3.80 2.50 -4.89
N TYR A 327 4.36 2.39 -3.69
CA TYR A 327 4.42 1.10 -2.99
C TYR A 327 3.12 0.74 -2.26
N ALA A 328 2.30 1.72 -1.90
CA ALA A 328 0.98 1.48 -1.32
C ALA A 328 0.04 0.69 -2.25
N THR A 329 0.30 0.66 -3.56
CA THR A 329 -0.49 -0.07 -4.57
C THR A 329 0.06 -1.44 -4.94
N LYS A 330 1.24 -1.79 -4.44
CA LYS A 330 1.86 -3.12 -4.64
C LYS A 330 1.39 -4.12 -3.58
N GLY A 331 1.62 -5.39 -3.83
CA GLY A 331 1.38 -6.49 -2.90
C GLY A 331 2.48 -7.55 -3.02
N ALA A 332 2.27 -8.73 -2.48
CA ALA A 332 3.23 -9.81 -2.50
C ALA A 332 3.52 -10.35 -3.91
N GLU A 333 2.63 -10.10 -4.86
CA GLU A 333 2.87 -10.42 -6.28
C GLU A 333 4.14 -9.75 -6.84
N SER A 334 4.58 -8.63 -6.26
CA SER A 334 5.86 -8.00 -6.63
C SER A 334 7.09 -8.82 -6.24
N ALA A 335 6.95 -9.78 -5.32
CA ALA A 335 7.97 -10.74 -4.95
C ALA A 335 7.78 -12.12 -5.63
N GLY A 336 7.03 -12.16 -6.73
CA GLY A 336 6.83 -13.37 -7.53
C GLY A 336 5.89 -14.41 -6.91
N THR A 337 4.99 -14.01 -6.01
CA THR A 337 3.93 -14.88 -5.48
C THR A 337 2.58 -14.58 -6.14
N VAL A 338 1.51 -15.27 -5.70
CA VAL A 338 0.16 -15.09 -6.25
C VAL A 338 -0.64 -14.05 -5.46
N ASP A 339 -1.56 -13.38 -6.13
CA ASP A 339 -2.40 -12.31 -5.53
C ASP A 339 -3.74 -12.82 -4.98
N ARG A 340 -3.92 -14.13 -4.83
CA ARG A 340 -5.11 -14.79 -4.29
C ARG A 340 -4.77 -15.70 -3.12
N PRO A 341 -5.70 -15.92 -2.18
CA PRO A 341 -5.52 -16.93 -1.14
C PRO A 341 -5.25 -18.32 -1.72
N ILE A 342 -4.35 -19.05 -1.09
CA ILE A 342 -4.04 -20.47 -1.37
C ILE A 342 -4.77 -21.28 -0.29
N ARG A 343 -5.72 -22.10 -0.70
CA ARG A 343 -6.60 -22.80 0.24
C ARG A 343 -6.09 -24.18 0.61
N GLN A 344 -5.46 -24.86 -0.35
CA GLN A 344 -5.07 -26.26 -0.21
C GLN A 344 -3.58 -26.46 -0.53
N PRO A 345 -2.87 -27.35 0.20
CA PRO A 345 -1.46 -27.64 -0.04
C PRO A 345 -1.15 -28.10 -1.48
N TRP A 346 -2.03 -28.88 -2.10
CA TRP A 346 -1.83 -29.38 -3.46
C TRP A 346 -1.84 -28.28 -4.53
N GLU A 347 -2.47 -27.11 -4.25
CA GLU A 347 -2.41 -25.97 -5.16
C GLU A 347 -0.98 -25.44 -5.33
N ILE A 348 -0.14 -25.54 -4.28
CA ILE A 348 1.21 -24.96 -4.24
C ILE A 348 2.08 -25.50 -5.38
N ALA A 349 2.01 -26.81 -5.63
CA ALA A 349 2.78 -27.46 -6.70
C ALA A 349 2.44 -26.90 -8.10
N ARG A 350 1.21 -26.42 -8.30
CA ARG A 350 0.69 -25.89 -9.57
C ARG A 350 0.87 -24.40 -9.75
N LEU A 351 1.37 -23.68 -8.72
CA LEU A 351 1.59 -22.25 -8.80
C LEU A 351 2.75 -21.94 -9.76
N LYS A 352 2.56 -20.95 -10.62
CA LYS A 352 3.62 -20.37 -11.46
C LYS A 352 4.42 -19.33 -10.64
N VAL A 353 5.22 -19.81 -9.71
CA VAL A 353 6.06 -18.99 -8.83
C VAL A 353 7.47 -19.56 -8.79
N SER A 354 8.45 -18.77 -8.35
CA SER A 354 9.83 -19.24 -8.16
C SER A 354 9.89 -20.36 -7.09
N GLU A 355 10.95 -21.17 -7.13
CA GLU A 355 11.18 -22.21 -6.12
C GLU A 355 11.32 -21.60 -4.72
N HIS A 356 11.96 -20.46 -4.61
CA HIS A 356 12.07 -19.72 -3.36
C HIS A 356 10.70 -19.31 -2.79
N ALA A 357 9.85 -18.68 -3.61
CA ALA A 357 8.50 -18.32 -3.19
C ALA A 357 7.67 -19.55 -2.82
N ARG A 358 7.81 -20.65 -3.58
CA ARG A 358 7.15 -21.93 -3.31
C ARG A 358 7.55 -22.49 -1.95
N ARG A 359 8.85 -22.49 -1.61
CA ARG A 359 9.35 -22.95 -0.30
C ARG A 359 8.84 -22.07 0.84
N MET A 360 8.82 -20.73 0.68
CA MET A 360 8.23 -19.86 1.68
C MET A 360 6.74 -20.17 1.91
N ILE A 361 5.98 -20.44 0.83
CA ILE A 361 4.55 -20.82 0.93
C ILE A 361 4.40 -22.16 1.66
N TYR A 362 5.21 -23.18 1.31
CA TYR A 362 5.20 -24.45 2.02
C TYR A 362 5.54 -24.30 3.50
N THR A 363 6.54 -23.47 3.83
CA THR A 363 6.89 -23.17 5.23
C THR A 363 5.71 -22.54 5.99
N CYS A 364 4.96 -21.64 5.36
CA CYS A 364 3.73 -21.10 5.97
C CYS A 364 2.73 -22.22 6.31
N PHE A 365 2.54 -23.19 5.41
CA PHE A 365 1.62 -24.31 5.65
C PHE A 365 2.15 -25.26 6.73
N SER A 366 3.44 -25.58 6.72
CA SER A 366 4.08 -26.46 7.70
C SER A 366 4.05 -25.90 9.12
N LEU A 367 4.26 -24.58 9.26
CA LEU A 367 4.23 -23.93 10.56
C LEU A 367 2.81 -23.69 11.08
N ALA A 368 1.81 -23.57 10.20
CA ALA A 368 0.45 -23.20 10.56
C ALA A 368 -0.23 -24.15 11.56
N ASP A 369 0.14 -25.43 11.52
CA ASP A 369 -0.45 -26.48 12.36
C ASP A 369 0.29 -26.66 13.70
N LEU A 370 1.47 -26.06 13.85
CA LEU A 370 2.25 -26.11 15.07
C LEU A 370 1.63 -25.21 16.15
N PRO A 371 1.46 -25.71 17.39
CA PRO A 371 0.78 -24.98 18.47
C PRO A 371 1.27 -23.54 18.68
N PRO A 372 2.59 -23.25 18.69
CA PRO A 372 3.08 -21.88 18.93
C PRO A 372 2.69 -20.86 17.86
N TYR A 373 2.34 -21.33 16.64
CA TYR A 373 2.13 -20.46 15.48
C TYR A 373 0.67 -20.39 14.97
N ARG A 374 -0.26 -21.09 15.63
CA ARG A 374 -1.68 -21.13 15.23
C ARG A 374 -2.31 -19.74 15.10
N GLU A 375 -2.01 -18.85 16.04
CA GLU A 375 -2.55 -17.48 16.04
C GLU A 375 -1.98 -16.57 14.94
N LEU A 376 -0.87 -16.99 14.32
CA LEU A 376 -0.29 -16.25 13.20
C LEU A 376 -1.10 -16.39 11.92
N LEU A 377 -2.01 -17.38 11.83
CA LEU A 377 -2.86 -17.65 10.68
C LEU A 377 -2.07 -17.83 9.38
N LEU A 378 -0.88 -18.46 9.46
CA LEU A 378 0.09 -18.53 8.36
C LEU A 378 -0.49 -19.14 7.08
N ARG A 379 -1.37 -20.14 7.19
CA ARG A 379 -2.05 -20.76 6.04
C ARG A 379 -2.90 -19.74 5.28
N GLN A 380 -3.64 -18.88 5.98
CA GLN A 380 -4.46 -17.84 5.35
C GLN A 380 -3.60 -16.79 4.63
N TRP A 381 -2.41 -16.49 5.17
CA TRP A 381 -1.49 -15.48 4.67
C TRP A 381 -0.32 -16.05 3.88
N ALA A 382 -0.37 -17.34 3.49
CA ALA A 382 0.69 -18.01 2.73
C ALA A 382 0.94 -17.33 1.37
N HIS A 383 -0.10 -16.84 0.69
CA HIS A 383 0.02 -16.05 -0.52
C HIS A 383 0.73 -14.68 -0.30
N MET A 384 0.84 -14.26 0.94
CA MET A 384 1.56 -13.07 1.39
C MET A 384 2.87 -13.43 2.12
N LEU A 385 3.37 -14.65 1.91
CA LEU A 385 4.61 -15.16 2.51
C LEU A 385 4.65 -14.99 4.04
N GLY A 386 3.50 -15.15 4.70
CA GLY A 386 3.32 -15.00 6.15
C GLY A 386 2.98 -13.58 6.63
N TYR A 387 3.15 -12.54 5.82
CA TYR A 387 2.84 -11.16 6.24
C TYR A 387 1.32 -10.91 6.28
N ARG A 388 0.81 -10.52 7.44
CA ARG A 388 -0.61 -10.21 7.69
C ARG A 388 -0.90 -8.74 8.03
N GLY A 389 0.12 -7.88 7.92
CA GLY A 389 -0.01 -6.47 8.25
C GLY A 389 -0.66 -5.62 7.16
N HIS A 390 -1.11 -4.44 7.53
CA HIS A 390 -1.59 -3.45 6.56
C HIS A 390 -0.42 -2.88 5.75
N PHE A 391 -0.61 -2.78 4.43
CA PHE A 391 0.41 -2.23 3.53
C PHE A 391 0.64 -0.74 3.73
N SER A 392 -0.40 0.02 3.99
CA SER A 392 -0.30 1.45 4.26
C SER A 392 -1.03 1.78 5.56
N THR A 393 -0.33 2.42 6.49
CA THR A 393 -0.89 2.89 7.76
C THR A 393 -0.29 4.24 8.12
N LYS A 394 -1.04 5.04 8.85
CA LYS A 394 -0.56 6.30 9.41
C LYS A 394 -1.08 6.52 10.81
N SER A 395 -0.39 7.33 11.61
CA SER A 395 -0.91 7.83 12.85
C SER A 395 -2.08 8.79 12.61
N ARG A 396 -2.97 8.91 13.59
CA ARG A 396 -4.20 9.70 13.46
C ARG A 396 -3.93 11.16 13.09
N HIS A 397 -2.90 11.75 13.68
CA HIS A 397 -2.55 13.17 13.53
C HIS A 397 -1.60 13.48 12.36
N TYR A 398 -1.18 12.48 11.58
CA TYR A 398 -0.28 12.72 10.46
C TYR A 398 -0.93 13.55 9.35
N SER A 399 -2.15 13.19 8.94
CA SER A 399 -2.97 13.85 7.93
C SER A 399 -4.43 13.38 8.04
N ILE A 400 -5.33 13.91 7.20
CA ILE A 400 -6.72 13.43 7.11
C ILE A 400 -6.80 11.96 6.69
N THR A 401 -7.96 11.33 6.86
CA THR A 401 -8.20 9.94 6.45
C THR A 401 -8.52 9.83 4.96
N LEU A 402 -8.38 8.62 4.38
CA LEU A 402 -8.87 8.33 3.02
C LEU A 402 -10.37 8.57 2.88
N GLY A 403 -11.14 8.32 3.94
CA GLY A 403 -12.57 8.57 3.98
C GLY A 403 -12.88 10.06 3.81
N GLU A 404 -12.26 10.90 4.65
CA GLU A 404 -12.41 12.37 4.59
C GLU A 404 -11.97 12.95 3.25
N LEU A 405 -10.83 12.48 2.69
CA LEU A 405 -10.37 12.93 1.37
C LEU A 405 -11.35 12.57 0.25
N ARG A 406 -11.95 11.40 0.32
CA ARG A 406 -12.94 10.93 -0.68
C ARG A 406 -14.28 11.63 -0.49
N GLN A 407 -14.69 11.87 0.74
CA GLN A 407 -15.90 12.62 1.06
C GLN A 407 -15.80 14.05 0.53
N ALA A 408 -14.74 14.79 0.84
CA ALA A 408 -14.52 16.13 0.32
C ALA A 408 -14.58 16.20 -1.21
N ARG A 409 -14.06 15.17 -1.90
CA ARG A 409 -14.15 15.06 -3.37
C ARG A 409 -15.59 14.77 -3.84
N ALA A 410 -16.33 13.97 -3.11
CA ALA A 410 -17.74 13.67 -3.41
C ALA A 410 -18.61 14.90 -3.21
N ASP A 411 -18.41 15.62 -2.11
CA ASP A 411 -19.13 16.85 -1.78
C ASP A 411 -18.89 17.95 -2.83
N TYR A 412 -17.62 18.14 -3.25
CA TYR A 412 -17.28 19.06 -4.32
C TYR A 412 -17.99 18.73 -5.65
N ARG A 413 -18.04 17.44 -6.03
CA ARG A 413 -18.72 17.01 -7.25
C ARG A 413 -20.23 17.20 -7.15
N ALA A 414 -20.82 16.90 -6.00
CA ALA A 414 -22.23 17.12 -5.74
C ALA A 414 -22.60 18.59 -5.82
N GLU A 415 -21.76 19.47 -5.26
CA GLU A 415 -21.93 20.90 -5.34
C GLU A 415 -21.82 21.43 -6.78
N GLN A 416 -20.80 21.00 -7.55
CA GLN A 416 -20.68 21.37 -8.96
C GLN A 416 -21.89 20.93 -9.78
N ALA A 417 -22.38 19.68 -9.58
CA ALA A 417 -23.56 19.18 -10.26
C ALA A 417 -24.81 20.00 -9.92
N ARG A 418 -24.96 20.36 -8.65
CA ARG A 418 -26.06 21.21 -8.15
C ARG A 418 -26.05 22.62 -8.76
N LEU A 419 -24.87 23.24 -8.78
CA LEU A 419 -24.70 24.56 -9.39
C LEU A 419 -25.05 24.58 -10.89
N LEU A 420 -24.66 23.53 -11.62
CA LEU A 420 -25.00 23.36 -13.05
C LEU A 420 -26.50 23.18 -13.28
N LEU A 421 -27.23 22.64 -12.29
CA LEU A 421 -28.68 22.46 -12.35
C LEU A 421 -29.46 23.65 -11.76
N GLY A 422 -28.78 24.69 -11.26
CA GLY A 422 -29.43 25.85 -10.62
C GLY A 422 -30.18 25.54 -9.32
N LEU A 423 -29.84 24.41 -8.66
CA LEU A 423 -30.50 23.97 -7.43
C LEU A 423 -29.94 24.69 -6.19
N PRO A 424 -30.79 25.03 -5.19
CA PRO A 424 -30.33 25.63 -3.94
C PRO A 424 -29.41 24.70 -3.16
N ALA A 425 -28.58 25.27 -2.27
CA ALA A 425 -27.76 24.47 -1.36
C ALA A 425 -28.67 23.62 -0.42
N PRO A 426 -28.48 22.31 -0.29
CA PRO A 426 -29.14 21.59 0.77
C PRO A 426 -28.62 22.10 2.11
N ASP A 427 -29.50 22.31 3.05
CA ASP A 427 -29.12 22.60 4.42
C ASP A 427 -28.69 21.26 5.06
N PRO A 428 -27.38 21.07 5.37
CA PRO A 428 -26.88 19.80 5.90
C PRO A 428 -27.51 19.44 7.25
N ASP A 429 -28.00 20.41 8.01
CA ASP A 429 -28.62 20.20 9.30
C ASP A 429 -30.09 19.75 9.19
N THR A 430 -30.70 19.90 8.01
CA THR A 430 -32.10 19.54 7.77
C THR A 430 -32.32 18.37 6.83
N THR A 431 -31.26 17.75 6.30
CA THR A 431 -31.38 16.59 5.41
C THR A 431 -30.81 15.33 6.04
N HIS A 432 -31.59 14.22 5.95
CA HIS A 432 -31.15 12.90 6.39
C HIS A 432 -31.23 11.90 5.24
N THR A 433 -30.17 11.10 5.04
CA THR A 433 -30.11 10.09 3.97
C THR A 433 -30.20 8.68 4.57
N ILE A 434 -31.20 7.91 4.14
CA ILE A 434 -31.35 6.51 4.48
C ILE A 434 -31.14 5.68 3.22
N SER A 435 -30.38 4.60 3.30
CA SER A 435 -30.15 3.73 2.15
C SER A 435 -30.05 2.27 2.56
N GLU A 436 -30.56 1.39 1.71
CA GLU A 436 -30.41 -0.06 1.83
C GLU A 436 -29.78 -0.59 0.54
N TRP A 437 -28.63 -1.26 0.66
CA TRP A 437 -27.89 -1.82 -0.47
C TRP A 437 -27.62 -3.30 -0.27
N ARG A 438 -27.86 -4.09 -1.33
CA ARG A 438 -27.57 -5.53 -1.38
C ARG A 438 -26.57 -5.80 -2.50
N TYR A 439 -25.55 -6.60 -2.19
CA TYR A 439 -24.59 -7.04 -3.19
C TYR A 439 -25.23 -7.97 -4.21
N ALA A 440 -25.12 -7.63 -5.50
CA ALA A 440 -25.70 -8.38 -6.62
C ALA A 440 -24.64 -8.96 -7.58
N GLY A 441 -23.38 -8.88 -7.20
CA GLY A 441 -22.27 -9.42 -7.98
C GLY A 441 -21.19 -8.40 -8.34
N SER A 442 -20.18 -8.83 -9.09
CA SER A 442 -19.10 -7.98 -9.56
C SER A 442 -18.67 -8.35 -10.97
N GLY A 443 -17.86 -7.48 -11.57
CA GLY A 443 -17.32 -7.65 -12.91
C GLY A 443 -18.13 -6.92 -13.99
N LEU A 444 -17.52 -6.82 -15.17
CA LEU A 444 -18.11 -6.19 -16.37
C LEU A 444 -18.92 -7.19 -17.19
N ARG A 445 -20.02 -6.75 -17.79
CA ARG A 445 -20.96 -7.59 -18.57
C ARG A 445 -21.47 -6.83 -19.80
N ASN A 446 -21.95 -7.56 -20.82
CA ASN A 446 -22.79 -7.01 -21.90
C ASN A 446 -22.31 -5.69 -22.53
N GLY A 447 -21.10 -5.67 -23.07
CA GLY A 447 -20.52 -4.50 -23.73
C GLY A 447 -19.86 -3.49 -22.79
N GLU A 448 -20.06 -3.61 -21.46
CA GLU A 448 -19.36 -2.76 -20.45
C GLU A 448 -17.83 -2.80 -20.58
N PRO A 449 -17.15 -3.96 -20.92
CA PRO A 449 -15.70 -4.00 -21.03
C PRO A 449 -15.14 -2.98 -22.03
N PHE A 450 -15.78 -2.83 -23.20
CA PHE A 450 -15.37 -1.85 -24.19
C PHE A 450 -15.46 -0.41 -23.67
N TRP A 451 -16.59 -0.03 -23.08
CA TRP A 451 -16.83 1.32 -22.58
C TRP A 451 -16.01 1.64 -21.34
N ALA A 452 -15.77 0.67 -20.47
CA ALA A 452 -14.86 0.82 -19.32
C ALA A 452 -13.40 1.01 -19.78
N LYS A 453 -12.96 0.32 -20.84
CA LYS A 453 -11.65 0.52 -21.46
C LYS A 453 -11.53 1.95 -22.01
N LEU A 454 -12.54 2.43 -22.73
CA LEU A 454 -12.57 3.79 -23.27
C LEU A 454 -12.55 4.84 -22.17
N ALA A 455 -13.30 4.64 -21.08
CA ALA A 455 -13.28 5.52 -19.92
C ALA A 455 -11.86 5.61 -19.31
N ARG A 456 -11.17 4.47 -19.15
CA ARG A 456 -9.77 4.44 -18.66
C ARG A 456 -8.82 5.21 -19.55
N GLN A 457 -8.94 5.04 -20.87
CA GLN A 457 -8.09 5.74 -21.83
C GLN A 457 -8.29 7.25 -21.75
N ARG A 458 -9.54 7.74 -21.70
CA ARG A 458 -9.86 9.16 -21.54
C ARG A 458 -9.29 9.75 -20.26
N ILE A 459 -9.43 9.05 -19.15
CA ILE A 459 -8.87 9.48 -17.84
C ILE A 459 -7.34 9.51 -17.89
N ALA A 460 -6.70 8.50 -18.51
CA ALA A 460 -5.24 8.45 -18.62
C ALA A 460 -4.72 9.62 -19.48
N THR A 461 -5.35 9.89 -20.61
CA THR A 461 -5.00 11.03 -21.48
C THR A 461 -5.18 12.38 -20.77
N ALA A 462 -6.29 12.56 -20.05
CA ALA A 462 -6.54 13.80 -19.30
C ALA A 462 -5.47 14.02 -18.19
N ARG A 463 -5.07 12.97 -17.48
CA ARG A 463 -3.99 13.03 -16.48
C ARG A 463 -2.63 13.36 -17.09
N GLU A 464 -2.32 12.78 -18.25
CA GLU A 464 -1.07 13.07 -18.94
C GLU A 464 -1.01 14.55 -19.40
N ILE A 465 -2.12 15.06 -19.94
CA ILE A 465 -2.22 16.46 -20.34
C ILE A 465 -2.06 17.39 -19.11
N ALA A 466 -2.68 17.06 -17.98
CA ALA A 466 -2.56 17.83 -16.75
C ALA A 466 -1.10 17.90 -16.26
N ARG A 467 -0.40 16.75 -16.22
CA ARG A 467 1.02 16.67 -15.84
C ARG A 467 1.92 17.53 -16.73
N ARG A 468 1.75 17.42 -18.06
CA ARG A 468 2.53 18.23 -19.00
C ARG A 468 2.30 19.74 -18.84
N ARG A 469 1.11 20.15 -18.41
CA ARG A 469 0.82 21.56 -18.09
C ARG A 469 1.53 22.02 -16.81
N GLU A 470 1.56 21.16 -15.78
CA GLU A 470 2.28 21.42 -14.54
C GLU A 470 3.80 21.50 -14.77
N ASP A 471 4.36 20.55 -15.55
CA ASP A 471 5.80 20.52 -15.89
C ASP A 471 6.23 21.73 -16.74
N ASN A 472 5.33 22.28 -17.59
CA ASN A 472 5.60 23.48 -18.40
C ASN A 472 5.38 24.80 -17.64
N ALA A 473 4.74 24.76 -16.48
CA ALA A 473 4.46 25.94 -15.64
C ALA A 473 5.46 26.07 -14.46
N ALA A 474 6.28 25.06 -14.23
CA ALA A 474 7.36 25.02 -13.23
C ALA A 474 8.71 25.35 -13.85
#